data_0984f80b6007f7b441862289d7f19875
#
_entry.id   0984f80b6007f7b441862289d7f19875
#
_cell.length_a   1.000
_cell.length_b   1.000
_cell.length_c   1.000
_cell.angle_alpha   90.00
_cell.angle_beta   90.00
_cell.angle_gamma   90.00
#
_symmetry.space_group_name_H-M   'P 1'
#
loop_
_entity.id
_entity.type
_entity.pdbx_description
1 polymer ?
#
loop_
_entity_poly.entity_id
_entity_poly.type
_entity_poly.pdbx_seq_one_letter_code
_entity_poly.pdbx_strand_id
1 'polypeptide(L)'
;MNKKIFALPLLAISLSFTSCLDETPKDQIPESEIYDSANSLYVNAVASLYNYIGAHEEGEGLQGTCRGIYDYNTLTTDEAIIPIRGGNWYDGGLWKNMYDHTWTATDTDLYNVWKYLYKVIVLSTKSLETIDQHKSLLNDQQRDEYKAEVRAVRAMFYYYAMDMFGRIPVLESSAQKTADIRQSNRSDVFKYIVNELQAVAPLLPNEHSNL
;
A
#
# COMPACT_ATOMS: atom_id res chain seq x y z
N MET A 1 39.11 10.04 -59.08
CA MET A 1 37.78 9.49 -58.75
C MET A 1 37.45 9.89 -57.32
N ASN A 2 36.45 10.75 -57.18
CA ASN A 2 36.21 11.49 -55.93
C ASN A 2 35.50 10.63 -54.85
N LYS A 3 36.21 10.24 -53.80
CA LYS A 3 35.69 9.52 -52.63
C LYS A 3 34.94 10.43 -51.61
N LYS A 4 34.72 11.71 -51.94
CA LYS A 4 34.12 12.71 -51.00
C LYS A 4 32.60 12.88 -51.14
N ILE A 5 31.92 12.26 -52.10
CA ILE A 5 30.49 12.49 -52.38
C ILE A 5 29.57 11.52 -51.62
N PHE A 6 30.11 10.40 -51.09
CA PHE A 6 29.31 9.40 -50.37
C PHE A 6 29.19 9.60 -48.87
N ALA A 7 29.96 10.51 -48.28
CA ALA A 7 29.89 10.75 -46.79
C ALA A 7 28.81 11.72 -46.36
N LEU A 8 28.34 12.61 -47.25
CA LEU A 8 27.33 13.62 -46.91
C LEU A 8 25.90 13.09 -46.71
N PRO A 9 25.41 12.11 -47.56
CA PRO A 9 24.08 11.58 -47.35
C PRO A 9 23.98 10.64 -46.10
N LEU A 10 25.11 10.02 -45.67
CA LEU A 10 25.09 9.16 -44.50
C LEU A 10 25.00 9.96 -43.17
N LEU A 11 25.57 11.18 -43.14
CA LEU A 11 25.48 12.06 -41.99
C LEU A 11 24.06 12.71 -41.85
N ALA A 12 23.37 12.91 -42.96
CA ALA A 12 22.00 13.48 -42.94
C ALA A 12 20.94 12.47 -42.43
N ILE A 13 21.17 11.17 -42.60
CA ILE A 13 20.27 10.10 -42.14
C ILE A 13 20.41 9.87 -40.65
N SER A 14 21.58 10.12 -40.03
CA SER A 14 21.78 9.94 -38.58
C SER A 14 21.14 11.05 -37.72
N LEU A 15 20.76 12.18 -38.31
CA LEU A 15 20.10 13.31 -37.59
C LEU A 15 18.57 13.19 -37.55
N SER A 16 17.97 12.23 -38.28
CA SER A 16 16.52 12.06 -38.32
C SER A 16 15.95 11.13 -37.23
N PHE A 17 16.77 10.56 -36.37
CA PHE A 17 16.31 9.61 -35.32
C PHE A 17 16.17 10.22 -33.92
N THR A 18 16.30 11.54 -33.78
CA THR A 18 16.20 12.19 -32.45
C THR A 18 14.83 12.81 -32.16
N SER A 19 13.79 12.55 -32.98
CA SER A 19 12.54 13.32 -32.92
C SER A 19 11.33 12.57 -32.34
N CYS A 20 11.49 11.50 -31.57
CA CYS A 20 10.30 10.77 -31.05
C CYS A 20 10.49 10.24 -29.62
N LEU A 21 11.15 10.97 -28.72
CA LEU A 21 11.34 10.51 -27.33
C LEU A 21 10.54 11.32 -26.28
N ASP A 22 9.82 12.34 -26.69
CA ASP A 22 8.89 13.08 -25.82
C ASP A 22 7.43 12.73 -26.18
N GLU A 23 7.04 11.46 -26.00
CA GLU A 23 5.63 11.10 -25.95
C GLU A 23 5.07 11.48 -24.57
N THR A 24 4.29 12.56 -24.53
CA THR A 24 3.37 12.77 -23.41
C THR A 24 2.21 11.79 -23.58
N PRO A 25 2.03 10.81 -22.68
CA PRO A 25 0.90 9.88 -22.74
C PRO A 25 -0.40 10.68 -22.72
N LYS A 26 -1.28 10.48 -23.70
CA LYS A 26 -2.56 11.19 -23.78
C LYS A 26 -3.64 10.63 -22.87
N ASP A 27 -3.38 9.49 -22.28
CA ASP A 27 -4.25 8.66 -21.43
C ASP A 27 -3.79 8.61 -19.96
N GLN A 28 -2.75 9.36 -19.60
CA GLN A 28 -2.28 9.48 -18.22
C GLN A 28 -2.27 10.96 -17.81
N ILE A 29 -2.78 11.24 -16.62
CA ILE A 29 -2.72 12.58 -16.03
C ILE A 29 -1.29 12.77 -15.49
N PRO A 30 -0.55 13.82 -15.90
CA PRO A 30 0.76 14.12 -15.36
C PRO A 30 0.72 14.33 -13.84
N GLU A 31 1.75 13.90 -13.13
CA GLU A 31 1.84 14.03 -11.67
C GLU A 31 1.68 15.50 -11.22
N SER A 32 2.14 16.46 -12.02
CA SER A 32 1.99 17.89 -11.78
C SER A 32 0.53 18.40 -11.83
N GLU A 33 -0.36 17.66 -12.48
CA GLU A 33 -1.79 17.98 -12.55
C GLU A 33 -2.58 17.26 -11.45
N ILE A 34 -2.03 16.16 -10.88
CA ILE A 34 -2.63 15.43 -9.76
C ILE A 34 -2.41 16.18 -8.45
N TYR A 35 -1.21 16.76 -8.27
CA TYR A 35 -0.81 17.45 -7.04
C TYR A 35 -0.60 18.94 -7.32
N ASP A 36 -1.68 19.70 -7.47
CA ASP A 36 -1.70 21.14 -7.78
C ASP A 36 -2.01 22.03 -6.56
N SER A 37 -2.51 21.45 -5.48
CA SER A 37 -2.97 22.16 -4.28
C SER A 37 -2.84 21.30 -3.03
N ALA A 38 -2.93 21.91 -1.85
CA ALA A 38 -2.99 21.19 -0.57
C ALA A 38 -4.16 20.21 -0.54
N ASN A 39 -5.32 20.59 -1.07
CA ASN A 39 -6.50 19.73 -1.09
C ASN A 39 -6.33 18.54 -2.04
N SER A 40 -5.82 18.72 -3.25
CA SER A 40 -5.55 17.60 -4.17
C SER A 40 -4.51 16.65 -3.61
N LEU A 41 -3.48 17.17 -2.93
CA LEU A 41 -2.49 16.35 -2.24
C LEU A 41 -3.13 15.55 -1.08
N TYR A 42 -4.01 16.16 -0.28
CA TYR A 42 -4.74 15.46 0.78
C TYR A 42 -5.60 14.34 0.22
N VAL A 43 -6.45 14.63 -0.76
CA VAL A 43 -7.38 13.64 -1.33
C VAL A 43 -6.63 12.44 -1.92
N ASN A 44 -5.55 12.69 -2.67
CA ASN A 44 -4.84 11.62 -3.38
C ASN A 44 -3.81 10.88 -2.51
N ALA A 45 -3.13 11.55 -1.58
CA ALA A 45 -2.08 10.93 -0.78
C ALA A 45 -2.53 10.49 0.63
N VAL A 46 -3.60 11.09 1.19
CA VAL A 46 -4.07 10.78 2.55
C VAL A 46 -5.43 10.10 2.51
N ALA A 47 -6.46 10.81 2.02
CA ALA A 47 -7.85 10.32 2.06
C ALA A 47 -8.03 9.00 1.26
N SER A 48 -7.30 8.82 0.16
CA SER A 48 -7.31 7.57 -0.62
C SER A 48 -6.96 6.33 0.19
N LEU A 49 -6.15 6.45 1.25
CA LEU A 49 -5.78 5.32 2.11
C LEU A 49 -6.95 4.78 2.93
N TYR A 50 -7.91 5.65 3.28
CA TYR A 50 -9.11 5.24 4.03
C TYR A 50 -10.02 4.30 3.23
N ASN A 51 -10.00 4.38 1.89
CA ASN A 51 -10.76 3.47 1.03
C ASN A 51 -10.34 2.00 1.24
N TYR A 52 -9.07 1.76 1.57
CA TYR A 52 -8.56 0.41 1.81
C TYR A 52 -8.98 -0.16 3.16
N ILE A 53 -9.45 0.66 4.12
CA ILE A 53 -9.95 0.17 5.41
C ILE A 53 -11.26 -0.60 5.21
N GLY A 54 -12.12 -0.11 4.30
CA GLY A 54 -13.45 -0.66 4.03
C GLY A 54 -13.48 -1.85 3.07
N ALA A 55 -12.50 -1.97 2.17
CA ALA A 55 -12.39 -2.95 1.09
C ALA A 55 -13.30 -2.80 -0.14
N HIS A 56 -12.78 -3.26 -1.26
CA HIS A 56 -13.50 -3.37 -2.54
C HIS A 56 -13.54 -4.81 -3.06
N GLU A 57 -12.64 -5.68 -2.61
CA GLU A 57 -12.45 -7.03 -3.13
C GLU A 57 -12.45 -8.07 -2.01
N GLU A 58 -12.70 -9.32 -2.38
CA GLU A 58 -12.61 -10.46 -1.49
C GLU A 58 -11.19 -10.59 -0.92
N GLY A 59 -11.08 -10.82 0.37
CA GLY A 59 -9.80 -10.89 1.08
C GLY A 59 -9.20 -9.53 1.47
N GLU A 60 -9.76 -8.42 1.01
CA GLU A 60 -9.35 -7.07 1.39
C GLU A 60 -10.25 -6.49 2.50
N GLY A 61 -9.79 -5.41 3.13
CA GLY A 61 -10.50 -4.73 4.22
C GLY A 61 -10.18 -5.29 5.60
N LEU A 62 -10.29 -4.42 6.59
CA LEU A 62 -10.03 -4.79 7.98
C LEU A 62 -11.21 -5.54 8.59
N GLN A 63 -12.42 -5.31 8.07
CA GLN A 63 -13.66 -5.96 8.52
C GLN A 63 -14.61 -6.15 7.33
N GLY A 64 -15.30 -7.26 7.30
CA GLY A 64 -16.51 -7.42 6.52
C GLY A 64 -16.39 -7.97 5.11
N THR A 65 -15.22 -8.33 4.63
CA THR A 65 -15.10 -9.08 3.37
C THR A 65 -14.79 -10.54 3.61
N CYS A 66 -15.35 -11.40 2.75
CA CYS A 66 -15.13 -12.83 2.77
C CYS A 66 -13.65 -13.18 2.55
N ARG A 67 -13.16 -14.18 3.26
CA ARG A 67 -11.77 -14.70 3.18
C ARG A 67 -10.69 -13.71 3.59
N GLY A 68 -11.08 -12.67 4.34
CA GLY A 68 -10.19 -11.62 4.81
C GLY A 68 -9.77 -11.77 6.27
N ILE A 69 -9.23 -10.68 6.81
CA ILE A 69 -8.74 -10.60 8.20
C ILE A 69 -9.82 -11.01 9.21
N TYR A 70 -11.06 -10.56 9.00
CA TYR A 70 -12.16 -10.86 9.91
C TYR A 70 -12.43 -12.35 10.00
N ASP A 71 -12.49 -13.06 8.85
CA ASP A 71 -12.74 -14.50 8.83
C ASP A 71 -11.61 -15.28 9.49
N TYR A 72 -10.35 -14.94 9.20
CA TYR A 72 -9.21 -15.57 9.87
C TYR A 72 -9.24 -15.34 11.38
N ASN A 73 -9.53 -14.12 11.84
CA ASN A 73 -9.58 -13.82 13.27
C ASN A 73 -10.78 -14.46 13.98
N THR A 74 -11.89 -14.70 13.28
CA THR A 74 -13.12 -15.27 13.88
C THR A 74 -13.16 -16.79 13.77
N LEU A 75 -12.89 -17.35 12.58
CA LEU A 75 -13.07 -18.77 12.31
C LEU A 75 -11.90 -19.65 12.79
N THR A 76 -10.79 -19.04 13.17
CA THR A 76 -9.67 -19.74 13.84
C THR A 76 -9.84 -19.78 15.36
N THR A 77 -10.95 -19.26 15.88
CA THR A 77 -11.29 -19.29 17.30
C THR A 77 -12.40 -20.32 17.57
N ASP A 78 -12.81 -20.43 18.81
CA ASP A 78 -13.97 -21.25 19.23
C ASP A 78 -15.31 -20.48 19.16
N GLU A 79 -15.30 -19.22 18.67
CA GLU A 79 -16.50 -18.38 18.61
C GLU A 79 -17.46 -18.79 17.49
N ALA A 80 -16.93 -19.18 16.33
CA ALA A 80 -17.74 -19.44 15.15
C ALA A 80 -17.15 -20.53 14.26
N ILE A 81 -18.04 -21.24 13.55
CA ILE A 81 -17.70 -22.21 12.52
C ILE A 81 -18.63 -22.06 11.33
N ILE A 82 -18.11 -22.23 10.13
CA ILE A 82 -18.92 -22.40 8.92
C ILE A 82 -19.03 -23.90 8.61
N PRO A 83 -20.17 -24.53 8.93
CA PRO A 83 -20.33 -25.96 8.73
C PRO A 83 -20.60 -26.31 7.27
N ILE A 84 -20.09 -27.45 6.83
CA ILE A 84 -20.45 -28.03 5.53
C ILE A 84 -21.88 -28.53 5.60
N ARG A 85 -22.72 -28.03 4.68
CA ARG A 85 -24.14 -28.39 4.60
C ARG A 85 -24.48 -28.98 3.23
N GLY A 86 -24.58 -30.30 3.16
CA GLY A 86 -25.05 -31.01 1.96
C GLY A 86 -24.27 -30.70 0.68
N GLY A 87 -22.98 -30.46 0.74
CA GLY A 87 -22.15 -30.08 -0.40
C GLY A 87 -21.97 -28.55 -0.60
N ASN A 88 -22.77 -27.74 0.09
CA ASN A 88 -22.59 -26.29 0.14
C ASN A 88 -21.58 -25.90 1.23
N TRP A 89 -20.91 -24.79 1.05
CA TRP A 89 -19.93 -24.25 2.01
C TRP A 89 -18.70 -25.16 2.24
N TYR A 90 -18.43 -26.10 1.33
CA TYR A 90 -17.18 -26.86 1.36
C TYR A 90 -15.99 -25.97 0.95
N ASP A 91 -16.16 -25.22 -0.13
CA ASP A 91 -15.23 -24.19 -0.62
C ASP A 91 -13.77 -24.64 -0.62
N GLY A 92 -13.52 -25.83 -1.22
CA GLY A 92 -12.19 -26.44 -1.21
C GLY A 92 -11.67 -26.86 0.17
N GLY A 93 -12.51 -26.80 1.21
CA GLY A 93 -12.12 -27.08 2.60
C GLY A 93 -11.61 -25.85 3.37
N LEU A 94 -11.67 -24.65 2.77
CA LEU A 94 -11.14 -23.40 3.35
C LEU A 94 -11.61 -23.17 4.79
N TRP A 95 -12.93 -23.15 4.98
CA TRP A 95 -13.55 -22.85 6.29
C TRP A 95 -13.21 -23.89 7.35
N LYS A 96 -13.16 -25.15 6.94
CA LYS A 96 -12.74 -26.24 7.81
C LYS A 96 -11.27 -26.12 8.19
N ASN A 97 -10.40 -25.77 7.24
CA ASN A 97 -8.98 -25.58 7.48
C ASN A 97 -8.71 -24.41 8.45
N MET A 98 -9.49 -23.32 8.36
CA MET A 98 -9.44 -22.23 9.33
C MET A 98 -9.78 -22.74 10.74
N TYR A 99 -10.89 -23.44 10.90
CA TYR A 99 -11.32 -23.97 12.19
C TYR A 99 -10.36 -25.02 12.77
N ASP A 100 -9.87 -25.93 11.94
CA ASP A 100 -8.94 -26.99 12.35
C ASP A 100 -7.49 -26.51 12.50
N HIS A 101 -7.19 -25.25 12.17
CA HIS A 101 -5.83 -24.69 12.15
C HIS A 101 -4.87 -25.46 11.23
N THR A 102 -5.35 -25.86 10.07
CA THR A 102 -4.58 -26.69 9.11
C THR A 102 -4.12 -25.92 7.87
N TRP A 103 -4.21 -24.59 7.87
CA TRP A 103 -3.62 -23.76 6.81
C TRP A 103 -2.10 -23.91 6.77
N THR A 104 -1.54 -23.62 5.61
CA THR A 104 -0.10 -23.69 5.36
C THR A 104 0.41 -22.38 4.72
N ALA A 105 1.73 -22.25 4.62
CA ALA A 105 2.34 -21.10 3.95
C ALA A 105 1.98 -20.97 2.44
N THR A 106 1.36 -21.99 1.86
CA THR A 106 0.89 -22.00 0.46
C THR A 106 -0.61 -21.69 0.32
N ASP A 107 -1.28 -21.35 1.42
CA ASP A 107 -2.68 -20.95 1.42
C ASP A 107 -2.85 -19.63 0.65
N THR A 108 -3.70 -19.67 -0.39
CA THR A 108 -3.89 -18.54 -1.31
C THR A 108 -4.62 -17.38 -0.64
N ASP A 109 -5.63 -17.67 0.19
CA ASP A 109 -6.42 -16.63 0.83
C ASP A 109 -5.61 -15.92 1.92
N LEU A 110 -4.81 -16.66 2.70
CA LEU A 110 -3.88 -16.10 3.66
C LEU A 110 -2.80 -15.23 2.98
N TYR A 111 -2.32 -15.66 1.80
CA TYR A 111 -1.41 -14.86 1.00
C TYR A 111 -2.07 -13.60 0.44
N ASN A 112 -3.35 -13.63 0.08
CA ASN A 112 -4.11 -12.45 -0.34
C ASN A 112 -4.24 -11.43 0.80
N VAL A 113 -4.51 -11.89 2.03
CA VAL A 113 -4.48 -11.02 3.22
C VAL A 113 -3.11 -10.35 3.42
N TRP A 114 -2.02 -11.12 3.28
CA TRP A 114 -0.67 -10.56 3.31
C TRP A 114 -0.46 -9.48 2.26
N LYS A 115 -0.82 -9.75 1.00
CA LYS A 115 -0.71 -8.78 -0.09
C LYS A 115 -1.51 -7.51 0.18
N TYR A 116 -2.72 -7.65 0.67
CA TYR A 116 -3.57 -6.51 1.01
C TYR A 116 -2.93 -5.62 2.09
N LEU A 117 -2.49 -6.21 3.18
CA LEU A 117 -1.85 -5.45 4.27
C LEU A 117 -0.60 -4.71 3.78
N TYR A 118 0.26 -5.38 3.03
CA TYR A 118 1.47 -4.77 2.51
C TYR A 118 1.23 -3.78 1.36
N LYS A 119 0.16 -3.95 0.57
CA LYS A 119 -0.29 -2.95 -0.40
C LYS A 119 -0.51 -1.60 0.30
N VAL A 120 -1.25 -1.59 1.41
CA VAL A 120 -1.54 -0.34 2.13
C VAL A 120 -0.31 0.21 2.86
N ILE A 121 0.54 -0.64 3.44
CA ILE A 121 1.81 -0.24 4.05
C ILE A 121 2.72 0.46 3.02
N VAL A 122 2.86 -0.11 1.82
CA VAL A 122 3.66 0.47 0.74
C VAL A 122 3.05 1.77 0.24
N LEU A 123 1.72 1.81 0.02
CA LEU A 123 1.02 3.02 -0.37
C LEU A 123 1.17 4.13 0.67
N SER A 124 1.02 3.82 1.96
CA SER A 124 1.24 4.79 3.04
C SER A 124 2.68 5.32 3.07
N THR A 125 3.66 4.45 2.82
CA THR A 125 5.07 4.87 2.73
C THR A 125 5.29 5.78 1.53
N LYS A 126 4.71 5.45 0.36
CA LYS A 126 4.73 6.31 -0.83
C LYS A 126 4.02 7.65 -0.59
N SER A 127 2.90 7.66 0.13
CA SER A 127 2.18 8.88 0.50
C SER A 127 3.05 9.84 1.33
N LEU A 128 3.81 9.32 2.31
CA LEU A 128 4.75 10.13 3.08
C LEU A 128 5.84 10.76 2.19
N GLU A 129 6.40 9.98 1.27
CA GLU A 129 7.38 10.45 0.29
C GLU A 129 6.77 11.52 -0.64
N THR A 130 5.53 11.33 -1.10
CA THR A 130 4.80 12.28 -1.94
C THR A 130 4.52 13.60 -1.21
N ILE A 131 4.10 13.55 0.06
CA ILE A 131 3.89 14.75 0.89
C ILE A 131 5.20 15.53 1.04
N ASP A 132 6.33 14.84 1.24
CA ASP A 132 7.64 15.49 1.35
C ASP A 132 8.11 16.10 0.01
N GLN A 133 7.81 15.45 -1.12
CA GLN A 133 8.11 15.97 -2.47
C GLN A 133 7.30 17.25 -2.79
N HIS A 134 6.05 17.31 -2.35
CA HIS A 134 5.13 18.42 -2.61
C HIS A 134 4.95 19.36 -1.41
N LYS A 135 5.90 19.39 -0.48
CA LYS A 135 5.85 20.22 0.74
C LYS A 135 5.64 21.72 0.50
N SER A 136 5.97 22.21 -0.69
CA SER A 136 5.75 23.61 -1.08
C SER A 136 4.28 24.00 -1.23
N LEU A 137 3.38 23.02 -1.34
CA LEU A 137 1.92 23.20 -1.40
C LEU A 137 1.29 23.34 -0.01
N LEU A 138 2.05 23.06 1.07
CA LEU A 138 1.55 22.96 2.43
C LEU A 138 2.18 24.00 3.34
N ASN A 139 1.42 24.49 4.32
CA ASN A 139 2.02 25.09 5.50
C ASN A 139 2.53 24.01 6.47
N ASP A 140 3.27 24.41 7.51
CA ASP A 140 3.88 23.46 8.45
C ASP A 140 2.84 22.63 9.20
N GLN A 141 1.72 23.23 9.62
CA GLN A 141 0.64 22.53 10.29
C GLN A 141 -0.01 21.47 9.38
N GLN A 142 -0.40 21.84 8.16
CA GLN A 142 -0.98 20.89 7.20
C GLN A 142 -0.03 19.73 6.91
N ARG A 143 1.26 20.01 6.73
CA ARG A 143 2.25 18.96 6.49
C ARG A 143 2.31 17.98 7.66
N ASP A 144 2.35 18.48 8.89
CA ASP A 144 2.47 17.66 10.09
C ASP A 144 1.18 16.84 10.31
N GLU A 145 0.00 17.42 10.12
CA GLU A 145 -1.29 16.74 10.18
C GLU A 145 -1.42 15.63 9.12
N TYR A 146 -1.14 15.92 7.85
CA TYR A 146 -1.22 14.93 6.76
C TYR A 146 -0.28 13.76 6.98
N LYS A 147 0.97 14.05 7.39
CA LYS A 147 1.92 12.99 7.72
C LYS A 147 1.49 12.19 8.96
N ALA A 148 0.88 12.83 9.95
CA ALA A 148 0.38 12.15 11.14
C ALA A 148 -0.74 11.16 10.80
N GLU A 149 -1.71 11.56 9.96
CA GLU A 149 -2.78 10.67 9.51
C GLU A 149 -2.22 9.46 8.75
N VAL A 150 -1.35 9.68 7.77
CA VAL A 150 -0.73 8.59 6.99
C VAL A 150 0.07 7.65 7.88
N ARG A 151 0.84 8.16 8.84
CA ARG A 151 1.62 7.35 9.80
C ARG A 151 0.70 6.55 10.71
N ALA A 152 -0.43 7.13 11.16
CA ALA A 152 -1.42 6.42 11.96
C ALA A 152 -2.04 5.25 11.20
N VAL A 153 -2.48 5.48 9.96
CA VAL A 153 -3.00 4.41 9.07
C VAL A 153 -1.94 3.33 8.85
N ARG A 154 -0.70 3.71 8.53
CA ARG A 154 0.40 2.75 8.32
C ARG A 154 0.67 1.92 9.57
N ALA A 155 0.69 2.54 10.76
CA ALA A 155 0.89 1.85 12.02
C ALA A 155 -0.24 0.86 12.33
N MET A 156 -1.48 1.21 12.02
CA MET A 156 -2.63 0.31 12.13
C MET A 156 -2.48 -0.92 11.23
N PHE A 157 -2.06 -0.76 9.99
CA PHE A 157 -1.83 -1.89 9.08
C PHE A 157 -0.63 -2.75 9.51
N TYR A 158 0.42 -2.17 10.06
CA TYR A 158 1.50 -2.92 10.70
C TYR A 158 1.02 -3.71 11.91
N TYR A 159 0.08 -3.18 12.69
CA TYR A 159 -0.50 -3.92 13.82
C TYR A 159 -1.18 -5.22 13.32
N TYR A 160 -2.05 -5.13 12.33
CA TYR A 160 -2.71 -6.32 11.76
C TYR A 160 -1.71 -7.29 11.14
N ALA A 161 -0.72 -6.79 10.41
CA ALA A 161 0.32 -7.63 9.83
C ALA A 161 1.15 -8.34 10.91
N MET A 162 1.55 -7.63 11.96
CA MET A 162 2.28 -8.21 13.09
C MET A 162 1.42 -9.21 13.88
N ASP A 163 0.14 -8.92 14.07
CA ASP A 163 -0.76 -9.79 14.83
C ASP A 163 -0.97 -11.12 14.11
N MET A 164 -1.26 -11.09 12.82
CA MET A 164 -1.51 -12.30 12.01
C MET A 164 -0.24 -13.09 11.68
N PHE A 165 0.88 -12.41 11.39
CA PHE A 165 2.08 -13.06 10.83
C PHE A 165 3.30 -13.04 11.76
N GLY A 166 3.26 -12.31 12.86
CA GLY A 166 4.29 -12.29 13.90
C GLY A 166 5.54 -11.51 13.46
N ARG A 167 6.47 -12.19 12.75
CA ARG A 167 7.70 -11.59 12.25
C ARG A 167 7.48 -11.02 10.87
N ILE A 168 7.56 -9.70 10.74
CA ILE A 168 7.24 -8.98 9.51
C ILE A 168 8.31 -7.95 9.16
N PRO A 169 8.48 -7.58 7.88
CA PRO A 169 9.32 -6.46 7.49
C PRO A 169 8.72 -5.11 7.90
N VAL A 170 9.57 -4.20 8.37
CA VAL A 170 9.24 -2.76 8.46
C VAL A 170 9.97 -2.06 7.32
N LEU A 171 9.21 -1.36 6.46
CA LEU A 171 9.74 -0.72 5.27
C LEU A 171 10.24 0.69 5.57
N GLU A 172 11.43 1.01 5.08
CA GLU A 172 12.05 2.33 5.20
C GLU A 172 11.67 3.25 4.02
N SER A 173 11.43 2.67 2.84
CA SER A 173 11.08 3.39 1.61
C SER A 173 10.18 2.54 0.72
N SER A 174 9.33 3.19 -0.07
CA SER A 174 8.47 2.53 -1.07
C SER A 174 9.28 1.93 -2.23
N ALA A 175 10.50 2.42 -2.46
CA ALA A 175 11.41 1.95 -3.50
C ALA A 175 12.44 0.91 -3.01
N GLN A 176 12.31 0.43 -1.77
CA GLN A 176 13.21 -0.56 -1.20
C GLN A 176 13.21 -1.85 -2.01
N LYS A 177 14.39 -2.32 -2.41
CA LYS A 177 14.51 -3.55 -3.19
C LYS A 177 14.15 -4.78 -2.34
N THR A 178 13.39 -5.69 -2.90
CA THR A 178 12.97 -6.93 -2.22
C THR A 178 14.14 -7.72 -1.63
N ALA A 179 15.29 -7.74 -2.29
CA ALA A 179 16.50 -8.41 -1.81
C ALA A 179 17.06 -7.83 -0.50
N ASP A 180 16.78 -6.57 -0.21
CA ASP A 180 17.28 -5.85 0.97
C ASP A 180 16.27 -5.88 2.14
N ILE A 181 15.04 -6.32 1.88
CA ILE A 181 13.98 -6.40 2.89
C ILE A 181 14.29 -7.54 3.87
N ARG A 182 14.24 -7.24 5.17
CA ARG A 182 14.45 -8.21 6.24
C ARG A 182 13.27 -8.21 7.19
N GLN A 183 12.95 -9.37 7.73
CA GLN A 183 11.94 -9.48 8.78
C GLN A 183 12.48 -8.96 10.11
N SER A 184 11.64 -8.17 10.79
CA SER A 184 11.86 -7.74 12.17
C SER A 184 11.21 -8.71 13.16
N ASN A 185 11.69 -8.76 14.39
CA ASN A 185 11.04 -9.52 15.45
C ASN A 185 9.72 -8.86 15.85
N ARG A 186 8.74 -9.66 16.30
CA ARG A 186 7.42 -9.14 16.73
C ARG A 186 7.55 -8.03 17.78
N SER A 187 8.45 -8.18 18.75
CA SER A 187 8.68 -7.16 19.78
C SER A 187 9.22 -5.84 19.25
N ASP A 188 10.05 -5.89 18.19
CA ASP A 188 10.61 -4.68 17.59
C ASP A 188 9.57 -3.98 16.72
N VAL A 189 8.75 -4.74 16.00
CA VAL A 189 7.60 -4.21 15.27
C VAL A 189 6.59 -3.58 16.22
N PHE A 190 6.28 -4.22 17.36
CA PHE A 190 5.40 -3.65 18.38
C PHE A 190 5.91 -2.31 18.90
N LYS A 191 7.20 -2.22 19.26
CA LYS A 191 7.82 -0.97 19.68
C LYS A 191 7.73 0.11 18.61
N TYR A 192 7.99 -0.27 17.35
CA TYR A 192 7.85 0.64 16.21
C TYR A 192 6.43 1.21 16.13
N ILE A 193 5.40 0.34 16.19
CA ILE A 193 3.99 0.75 16.12
C ILE A 193 3.63 1.71 17.27
N VAL A 194 4.02 1.37 18.51
CA VAL A 194 3.75 2.19 19.69
C VAL A 194 4.41 3.57 19.57
N ASN A 195 5.68 3.59 19.17
CA ASN A 195 6.41 4.84 18.97
C ASN A 195 5.79 5.72 17.90
N GLU A 196 5.37 5.12 16.76
CA GLU A 196 4.67 5.85 15.69
C GLU A 196 3.36 6.46 16.19
N LEU A 197 2.51 5.68 16.86
CA LEU A 197 1.22 6.15 17.37
C LEU A 197 1.38 7.22 18.45
N GLN A 198 2.32 7.07 19.37
CA GLN A 198 2.62 8.09 20.39
C GLN A 198 3.13 9.40 19.78
N ALA A 199 3.95 9.31 18.74
CA ALA A 199 4.49 10.48 18.07
C ALA A 199 3.44 11.25 17.28
N VAL A 200 2.47 10.57 16.68
CA VAL A 200 1.45 11.21 15.82
C VAL A 200 0.19 11.64 16.59
N ALA A 201 -0.14 11.00 17.71
CA ALA A 201 -1.37 11.29 18.46
C ALA A 201 -1.57 12.79 18.79
N PRO A 202 -0.54 13.56 19.22
CA PRO A 202 -0.72 14.98 19.49
C PRO A 202 -0.83 15.86 18.23
N LEU A 203 -0.54 15.31 17.04
CA LEU A 203 -0.58 16.01 15.76
C LEU A 203 -1.89 15.77 15.00
N LEU A 204 -2.67 14.78 15.42
CA LEU A 204 -3.95 14.49 14.79
C LEU A 204 -5.00 15.53 15.22
N PRO A 205 -5.90 15.95 14.30
CA PRO A 205 -6.95 16.89 14.63
C PRO A 205 -7.90 16.31 15.69
N ASN A 206 -8.27 17.12 16.69
CA ASN A 206 -9.17 16.71 17.76
C ASN A 206 -10.65 16.70 17.34
N GLU A 207 -10.98 17.37 16.25
CA GLU A 207 -12.34 17.47 15.71
C GLU A 207 -12.30 17.15 14.21
N HIS A 208 -13.39 16.59 13.71
CA HIS A 208 -13.57 16.44 12.26
C HIS A 208 -13.63 17.84 11.66
N SER A 209 -12.56 18.25 10.97
CA SER A 209 -12.64 19.40 10.11
C SER A 209 -13.71 19.07 9.05
N ASN A 210 -14.79 19.87 9.00
CA ASN A 210 -15.76 19.78 7.93
C ASN A 210 -15.00 20.06 6.63
N LEU A 211 -14.70 18.98 5.88
CA LEU A 211 -14.24 19.05 4.51
C LEU A 211 -15.36 19.53 3.61
#